data_b55a6094bd8743150d156f5c592abffe
#
_entry.id   b55a6094bd8743150d156f5c592abffe
#
_cell.length_a   1.000
_cell.length_b   1.000
_cell.length_c   1.000
_cell.angle_alpha   90.00
_cell.angle_beta   90.00
_cell.angle_gamma   90.00
#
_symmetry.space_group_name_H-M   'P 1'
#
loop_
_entity.id
_entity.type
_entity.pdbx_description
1 polymer ?
#
loop_
_entity_poly.entity_id
_entity_poly.type
_entity_poly.pdbx_seq_one_letter_code
_entity_poly.pdbx_strand_id
1 'polypeptide(L)'
;MKNQKGITLVALVITIVVLLILAGVTISMVMGPNGVLTNSQIAKEKSAKGTANDVLSTALSSISTTYYANSTNGTPIGNVTAQNLAAQAPEYTFTVTDNAANDGKIVTMEKDGYTFKAAVSSQLTVGEFKMTAGASDTSRNETFNAN
;
A
#
# COMPACT_ATOMS: atom_id res chain seq x y z
N MET A 1 -0.40 -60.27 31.57
CA MET A 1 0.11 -59.63 30.37
C MET A 1 -0.99 -59.21 29.35
N LYS A 2 -2.24 -59.11 29.75
CA LYS A 2 -3.33 -58.86 28.76
C LYS A 2 -3.74 -57.38 28.53
N ASN A 3 -3.21 -56.41 29.27
CA ASN A 3 -3.72 -55.02 29.20
C ASN A 3 -2.76 -53.98 28.60
N GLN A 4 -1.58 -54.34 28.15
CA GLN A 4 -0.62 -53.38 27.62
C GLN A 4 -0.98 -52.92 26.22
N LYS A 5 -1.65 -53.73 25.39
CA LYS A 5 -2.08 -53.32 24.04
C LYS A 5 -3.19 -52.28 24.04
N GLY A 6 -4.06 -52.26 25.05
CA GLY A 6 -5.12 -51.26 25.19
C GLY A 6 -4.59 -49.88 25.62
N ILE A 7 -3.57 -49.88 26.49
CA ILE A 7 -2.96 -48.63 26.97
C ILE A 7 -2.21 -47.91 25.83
N THR A 8 -1.49 -48.62 24.98
CA THR A 8 -0.79 -48.06 23.84
C THR A 8 -1.73 -47.49 22.79
N LEU A 9 -2.86 -48.12 22.54
CA LEU A 9 -3.87 -47.66 21.59
C LEU A 9 -4.54 -46.36 22.09
N VAL A 10 -4.90 -46.30 23.37
CA VAL A 10 -5.46 -45.10 24.01
C VAL A 10 -4.45 -43.96 23.99
N ALA A 11 -3.20 -44.22 24.33
CA ALA A 11 -2.14 -43.21 24.27
C ALA A 11 -1.95 -42.68 22.85
N LEU A 12 -1.98 -43.54 21.82
CA LEU A 12 -1.90 -43.13 20.42
C LEU A 12 -3.06 -42.22 20.02
N VAL A 13 -4.29 -42.57 20.38
CA VAL A 13 -5.47 -41.75 20.07
C VAL A 13 -5.39 -40.38 20.75
N ILE A 14 -5.01 -40.35 22.04
CA ILE A 14 -4.86 -39.08 22.77
C ILE A 14 -3.80 -38.19 22.12
N THR A 15 -2.66 -38.73 21.73
CA THR A 15 -1.60 -37.93 21.07
C THR A 15 -2.05 -37.35 19.73
N ILE A 16 -2.78 -38.13 18.94
CA ILE A 16 -3.33 -37.64 17.66
C ILE A 16 -4.34 -36.52 17.91
N VAL A 17 -5.25 -36.67 18.85
CA VAL A 17 -6.25 -35.65 19.18
C VAL A 17 -5.58 -34.37 19.68
N VAL A 18 -4.58 -34.46 20.56
CA VAL A 18 -3.82 -33.30 21.04
C VAL A 18 -3.08 -32.62 19.91
N LEU A 19 -2.45 -33.35 18.98
CA LEU A 19 -1.79 -32.80 17.82
C LEU A 19 -2.76 -32.07 16.88
N LEU A 20 -3.95 -32.62 16.66
CA LEU A 20 -4.98 -31.98 15.85
C LEU A 20 -5.48 -30.66 16.46
N ILE A 21 -5.67 -30.63 17.79
CA ILE A 21 -6.08 -29.40 18.48
C ILE A 21 -4.97 -28.35 18.39
N LEU A 22 -3.71 -28.73 18.66
CA LEU A 22 -2.58 -27.82 18.56
C LEU A 22 -2.38 -27.30 17.13
N ALA A 23 -2.52 -28.16 16.12
CA ALA A 23 -2.44 -27.76 14.72
C ALA A 23 -3.56 -26.76 14.35
N GLY A 24 -4.79 -27.00 14.81
CA GLY A 24 -5.91 -26.10 14.55
C GLY A 24 -5.73 -24.71 15.15
N VAL A 25 -5.24 -24.63 16.40
CA VAL A 25 -4.97 -23.34 17.07
C VAL A 25 -3.84 -22.58 16.38
N THR A 26 -2.75 -23.25 16.03
CA THR A 26 -1.61 -22.59 15.37
C THR A 26 -1.96 -22.02 13.99
N ILE A 27 -2.76 -22.76 13.19
CA ILE A 27 -3.23 -22.28 11.89
C ILE A 27 -4.12 -21.05 12.06
N SER A 28 -5.03 -21.05 13.03
CA SER A 28 -5.90 -19.91 13.31
C SER A 28 -5.12 -18.65 13.73
N MET A 29 -4.05 -18.79 14.50
CA MET A 29 -3.19 -17.66 14.90
C MET A 29 -2.41 -17.07 13.72
N VAL A 30 -2.03 -17.87 12.75
CA VAL A 30 -1.23 -17.41 11.59
C VAL A 30 -2.11 -16.82 10.49
N MET A 31 -3.24 -17.47 10.18
CA MET A 31 -4.09 -17.13 9.03
C MET A 31 -5.40 -16.41 9.41
N GLY A 32 -5.67 -16.19 10.70
CA GLY A 32 -6.88 -15.49 11.13
C GLY A 32 -6.90 -14.01 10.77
N PRO A 33 -8.06 -13.31 10.92
CA PRO A 33 -8.19 -11.88 10.63
C PRO A 33 -7.20 -11.00 11.39
N ASN A 34 -6.78 -11.46 12.57
CA ASN A 34 -5.75 -10.81 13.41
C ASN A 34 -4.43 -11.61 13.40
N GLY A 35 -4.23 -12.49 12.42
CA GLY A 35 -3.06 -13.35 12.34
C GLY A 35 -1.80 -12.56 12.00
N VAL A 36 -0.64 -13.15 12.28
CA VAL A 36 0.68 -12.55 12.00
C VAL A 36 0.84 -12.25 10.51
N LEU A 37 0.35 -13.12 9.63
CA LEU A 37 0.42 -12.93 8.19
C LEU A 37 -0.42 -11.74 7.73
N THR A 38 -1.65 -11.62 8.21
CA THR A 38 -2.55 -10.49 7.89
C THR A 38 -1.96 -9.15 8.37
N ASN A 39 -1.44 -9.12 9.59
CA ASN A 39 -0.79 -7.92 10.13
C ASN A 39 0.48 -7.54 9.36
N SER A 40 1.26 -8.52 8.90
CA SER A 40 2.43 -8.30 8.06
C SER A 40 2.05 -7.69 6.70
N GLN A 41 0.97 -8.16 6.08
CA GLN A 41 0.45 -7.59 4.82
C GLN A 41 -0.04 -6.16 5.02
N ILE A 42 -0.81 -5.88 6.07
CA ILE A 42 -1.27 -4.52 6.41
C ILE A 42 -0.07 -3.59 6.64
N ALA A 43 0.97 -4.06 7.32
CA ALA A 43 2.17 -3.27 7.55
C ALA A 43 2.90 -2.94 6.25
N LYS A 44 3.01 -3.89 5.31
CA LYS A 44 3.56 -3.68 3.97
C LYS A 44 2.77 -2.64 3.18
N GLU A 45 1.44 -2.76 3.17
CA GLU A 45 0.54 -1.84 2.47
C GLU A 45 0.67 -0.41 3.02
N LYS A 46 0.68 -0.26 4.34
CA LYS A 46 0.89 1.04 5.00
C LYS A 46 2.27 1.63 4.71
N SER A 47 3.31 0.80 4.73
CA SER A 47 4.67 1.22 4.40
C SER A 47 4.77 1.65 2.95
N ALA A 48 4.21 0.89 2.01
CA ALA A 48 4.18 1.23 0.59
C ALA A 48 3.45 2.56 0.36
N LYS A 49 2.30 2.77 1.01
CA LYS A 49 1.54 4.03 0.95
C LYS A 49 2.35 5.21 1.50
N GLY A 50 2.99 5.05 2.67
CA GLY A 50 3.84 6.09 3.26
C GLY A 50 4.99 6.45 2.34
N THR A 51 5.74 5.47 1.86
CA THR A 51 6.86 5.67 0.92
C THR A 51 6.41 6.36 -0.37
N ALA A 52 5.29 5.95 -0.96
CA ALA A 52 4.78 6.57 -2.19
C ALA A 52 4.39 8.05 -1.96
N ASN A 53 3.78 8.37 -0.82
CA ASN A 53 3.45 9.75 -0.46
C ASN A 53 4.70 10.62 -0.28
N ASP A 54 5.72 10.09 0.40
CA ASP A 54 6.99 10.79 0.62
C ASP A 54 7.74 11.02 -0.70
N VAL A 55 7.76 10.02 -1.57
CA VAL A 55 8.35 10.13 -2.92
C VAL A 55 7.64 11.19 -3.75
N LEU A 56 6.31 11.18 -3.77
CA LEU A 56 5.55 12.21 -4.48
C LEU A 56 5.82 13.61 -3.93
N SER A 57 5.79 13.78 -2.63
CA SER A 57 6.06 15.06 -1.97
C SER A 57 7.47 15.58 -2.29
N THR A 58 8.46 14.70 -2.30
CA THR A 58 9.85 15.03 -2.66
C THR A 58 9.96 15.42 -4.14
N ALA A 59 9.32 14.67 -5.03
CA ALA A 59 9.31 14.97 -6.46
C ALA A 59 8.64 16.33 -6.77
N LEU A 60 7.51 16.62 -6.11
CA LEU A 60 6.85 17.92 -6.24
C LEU A 60 7.70 19.06 -5.71
N SER A 61 8.41 18.87 -4.59
CA SER A 61 9.34 19.87 -4.05
C SER A 61 10.49 20.13 -5.01
N SER A 62 11.03 19.11 -5.67
CA SER A 62 12.08 19.23 -6.69
C SER A 62 11.58 20.02 -7.91
N ILE A 63 10.37 19.69 -8.39
CA ILE A 63 9.73 20.41 -9.51
C ILE A 63 9.50 21.87 -9.15
N SER A 64 9.01 22.15 -7.93
CA SER A 64 8.81 23.50 -7.41
C SER A 64 10.11 24.29 -7.39
N THR A 65 11.18 23.71 -6.83
CA THR A 65 12.50 24.34 -6.76
C THR A 65 13.04 24.66 -8.14
N THR A 66 12.94 23.73 -9.08
CA THR A 66 13.39 23.92 -10.47
C THR A 66 12.58 25.01 -11.17
N TYR A 67 11.27 25.06 -10.94
CA TYR A 67 10.41 26.11 -11.51
C TYR A 67 10.83 27.49 -11.04
N TYR A 68 10.98 27.70 -9.74
CA TYR A 68 11.36 29.00 -9.18
C TYR A 68 12.81 29.40 -9.50
N ALA A 69 13.74 28.44 -9.59
CA ALA A 69 15.12 28.70 -9.96
C ALA A 69 15.28 29.16 -11.41
N ASN A 70 14.45 28.62 -12.31
CA ASN A 70 14.54 28.93 -13.75
C ASN A 70 13.67 30.09 -14.20
N SER A 71 12.93 30.76 -13.30
CA SER A 71 11.99 31.85 -13.59
C SER A 71 11.08 31.54 -14.78
N THR A 72 10.54 30.34 -14.84
CA THR A 72 9.78 29.84 -15.98
C THR A 72 8.42 30.55 -16.07
N ASN A 73 8.00 30.92 -17.26
CA ASN A 73 6.66 31.46 -17.51
C ASN A 73 5.62 30.33 -17.33
N GLY A 74 4.51 30.65 -16.65
CA GLY A 74 3.41 29.70 -16.41
C GLY A 74 3.10 29.50 -14.93
N THR A 75 2.48 28.40 -14.61
CA THR A 75 2.17 28.02 -13.24
C THR A 75 3.00 26.79 -12.81
N PRO A 76 3.41 26.70 -11.53
CA PRO A 76 4.16 25.53 -11.03
C PRO A 76 3.48 24.20 -11.34
N ILE A 77 2.15 24.16 -11.26
CA ILE A 77 1.34 22.95 -11.51
C ILE A 77 1.43 22.47 -12.97
N GLY A 78 1.69 23.37 -13.94
CA GLY A 78 1.91 23.01 -15.33
C GLY A 78 3.12 22.10 -15.56
N ASN A 79 4.10 22.13 -14.66
CA ASN A 79 5.28 21.28 -14.69
C ASN A 79 5.07 19.90 -14.03
N VAL A 80 3.92 19.67 -13.41
CA VAL A 80 3.55 18.35 -12.88
C VAL A 80 3.05 17.50 -14.04
N THR A 81 3.98 16.80 -14.67
CA THR A 81 3.74 15.85 -15.77
C THR A 81 4.26 14.47 -15.40
N ALA A 82 3.72 13.44 -16.04
CA ALA A 82 4.18 12.08 -15.82
C ALA A 82 5.69 11.94 -16.09
N GLN A 83 6.20 12.63 -17.10
CA GLN A 83 7.62 12.62 -17.46
C GLN A 83 8.51 13.26 -16.40
N ASN A 84 8.11 14.43 -15.87
CA ASN A 84 8.88 15.12 -14.84
C ASN A 84 8.88 14.36 -13.51
N LEU A 85 7.77 13.73 -13.15
CA LEU A 85 7.68 12.87 -11.97
C LEU A 85 8.51 11.59 -12.14
N ALA A 86 8.45 10.94 -13.29
CA ALA A 86 9.26 9.75 -13.58
C ALA A 86 10.77 10.06 -13.61
N ALA A 87 11.17 11.26 -13.96
CA ALA A 87 12.58 11.68 -13.86
C ALA A 87 13.08 11.77 -12.42
N GLN A 88 12.20 12.06 -11.45
CA GLN A 88 12.53 12.11 -10.02
C GLN A 88 12.40 10.76 -9.32
N ALA A 89 11.50 9.89 -9.79
CA ALA A 89 11.22 8.60 -9.19
C ALA A 89 10.95 7.54 -10.27
N PRO A 90 12.00 7.08 -10.98
CA PRO A 90 11.87 6.18 -12.13
C PRO A 90 11.33 4.79 -11.78
N GLU A 91 11.32 4.43 -10.49
CA GLU A 91 10.78 3.17 -10.00
C GLU A 91 9.24 3.15 -9.96
N TYR A 92 8.57 4.29 -10.17
CA TYR A 92 7.11 4.41 -10.26
C TYR A 92 6.67 4.69 -11.69
N THR A 93 5.52 4.15 -12.08
CA THR A 93 4.81 4.57 -13.28
C THR A 93 3.83 5.68 -12.90
N PHE A 94 3.90 6.81 -13.59
CA PHE A 94 3.06 7.97 -13.31
C PHE A 94 2.05 8.20 -14.42
N THR A 95 0.81 8.53 -14.04
CA THR A 95 -0.21 9.11 -14.90
C THR A 95 -0.71 10.40 -14.26
N VAL A 96 -0.79 11.47 -15.02
CA VAL A 96 -1.22 12.78 -14.52
C VAL A 96 -2.41 13.25 -15.35
N THR A 97 -3.48 13.64 -14.68
CA THR A 97 -4.69 14.20 -15.28
C THR A 97 -5.07 15.49 -14.59
N ASP A 98 -5.80 16.37 -15.29
CA ASP A 98 -6.33 17.59 -14.69
C ASP A 98 -7.41 17.23 -13.65
N ASN A 99 -7.44 17.96 -12.54
CA ASN A 99 -8.51 17.86 -11.58
C ASN A 99 -9.64 18.81 -11.95
N ALA A 100 -10.78 18.26 -12.37
CA ALA A 100 -11.93 19.08 -12.78
C ALA A 100 -12.59 19.86 -11.63
N ALA A 101 -12.29 19.52 -10.37
CA ALA A 101 -12.86 20.19 -9.20
C ALA A 101 -12.09 21.46 -8.77
N ASN A 102 -10.83 21.57 -9.19
CA ASN A 102 -9.95 22.70 -8.85
C ASN A 102 -8.81 22.82 -9.89
N ASP A 103 -8.00 23.88 -9.81
CA ASP A 103 -6.87 24.12 -10.72
C ASP A 103 -5.65 23.21 -10.43
N GLY A 104 -5.88 22.04 -9.89
CA GLY A 104 -4.85 21.06 -9.53
C GLY A 104 -4.70 19.94 -10.54
N LYS A 105 -3.97 18.92 -10.13
CA LYS A 105 -3.77 17.67 -10.88
C LYS A 105 -4.12 16.46 -10.03
N ILE A 106 -4.54 15.39 -10.69
CA ILE A 106 -4.64 14.05 -10.09
C ILE A 106 -3.43 13.27 -10.58
N VAL A 107 -2.60 12.83 -9.65
CA VAL A 107 -1.43 11.99 -9.93
C VAL A 107 -1.75 10.57 -9.54
N THR A 108 -1.66 9.66 -10.48
CA THR A 108 -1.71 8.21 -10.24
C THR A 108 -0.29 7.66 -10.28
N MET A 109 0.08 6.87 -9.28
CA MET A 109 1.39 6.23 -9.14
C MET A 109 1.20 4.72 -9.03
N GLU A 110 1.99 3.96 -9.75
CA GLU A 110 1.96 2.48 -9.70
C GLU A 110 3.35 1.93 -9.44
N LYS A 111 3.44 0.99 -8.51
CA LYS A 111 4.65 0.24 -8.19
C LYS A 111 4.31 -1.07 -7.46
N ASP A 112 4.98 -2.16 -7.82
CA ASP A 112 4.88 -3.46 -7.15
C ASP A 112 3.43 -3.97 -7.00
N GLY A 113 2.55 -3.65 -7.97
CA GLY A 113 1.14 -4.02 -7.96
C GLY A 113 0.24 -3.11 -7.12
N TYR A 114 0.79 -2.08 -6.47
CA TYR A 114 0.03 -1.05 -5.78
C TYR A 114 -0.29 0.12 -6.70
N THR A 115 -1.50 0.64 -6.59
CA THR A 115 -1.92 1.88 -7.26
C THR A 115 -2.29 2.92 -6.22
N PHE A 116 -1.66 4.07 -6.29
CA PHE A 116 -1.91 5.21 -5.42
C PHE A 116 -2.46 6.37 -6.25
N LYS A 117 -3.39 7.13 -5.68
CA LYS A 117 -3.88 8.38 -6.27
C LYS A 117 -3.72 9.53 -5.30
N ALA A 118 -3.30 10.66 -5.83
CA ALA A 118 -3.09 11.89 -5.08
C ALA A 118 -3.76 13.07 -5.79
N ALA A 119 -4.42 13.92 -5.01
CA ALA A 119 -4.80 15.26 -5.46
C ALA A 119 -3.63 16.21 -5.18
N VAL A 120 -3.16 16.90 -6.19
CA VAL A 120 -2.08 17.90 -6.10
C VAL A 120 -2.65 19.28 -6.40
N SER A 121 -2.50 20.21 -5.46
CA SER A 121 -2.98 21.57 -5.62
C SER A 121 -2.14 22.38 -6.62
N SER A 122 -2.65 23.53 -7.05
CA SER A 122 -1.90 24.49 -7.88
C SER A 122 -0.60 24.99 -7.25
N GLN A 123 -0.48 24.87 -5.91
CA GLN A 123 0.71 25.21 -5.13
C GLN A 123 1.65 24.02 -4.89
N LEU A 124 1.47 22.90 -5.60
CA LEU A 124 2.25 21.67 -5.50
C LEU A 124 2.22 21.02 -4.12
N THR A 125 1.13 21.17 -3.39
CA THR A 125 0.91 20.45 -2.14
C THR A 125 0.08 19.19 -2.39
N VAL A 126 0.46 18.09 -1.73
CA VAL A 126 -0.31 16.85 -1.75
C VAL A 126 -1.49 17.01 -0.79
N GLY A 127 -2.69 16.88 -1.33
CA GLY A 127 -3.94 16.83 -0.57
C GLY A 127 -4.34 15.40 -0.23
N GLU A 128 -5.46 14.94 -0.78
CA GLU A 128 -5.89 13.55 -0.56
C GLU A 128 -4.92 12.56 -1.21
N PHE A 129 -4.41 11.61 -0.45
CA PHE A 129 -3.53 10.53 -0.90
C PHE A 129 -4.10 9.18 -0.50
N LYS A 130 -4.44 8.34 -1.45
CA LYS A 130 -5.12 7.06 -1.24
C LYS A 130 -4.45 5.92 -2.00
N MET A 131 -4.42 4.73 -1.39
CA MET A 131 -4.10 3.49 -2.07
C MET A 131 -5.40 2.90 -2.64
N THR A 132 -5.57 3.01 -3.94
CA THR A 132 -6.83 2.64 -4.62
C THR A 132 -6.86 1.20 -5.11
N ALA A 133 -5.72 0.56 -5.25
CA ALA A 133 -5.60 -0.85 -5.61
C ALA A 133 -4.31 -1.47 -5.07
N GLY A 134 -4.26 -2.79 -5.03
CA GLY A 134 -3.08 -3.58 -4.65
C GLY A 134 -3.10 -4.10 -3.21
N ALA A 135 -4.09 -3.75 -2.39
CA ALA A 135 -4.24 -4.39 -1.09
C ALA A 135 -4.46 -5.90 -1.25
N SER A 136 -3.82 -6.69 -0.42
CA SER A 136 -3.98 -8.16 -0.40
C SER A 136 -5.42 -8.59 -0.07
N ASP A 137 -6.15 -7.73 0.63
CA ASP A 137 -7.59 -7.77 0.80
C ASP A 137 -8.18 -6.52 0.15
N THR A 138 -8.97 -6.70 -0.90
CA THR A 138 -9.53 -5.60 -1.70
C THR A 138 -10.44 -4.66 -0.90
N SER A 139 -10.98 -5.11 0.24
CA SER A 139 -11.76 -4.25 1.14
C SER A 139 -10.91 -3.12 1.78
N ARG A 140 -9.59 -3.25 1.76
CA ARG A 140 -8.65 -2.23 2.25
C ARG A 140 -8.23 -1.21 1.19
N ASN A 141 -8.62 -1.40 -0.06
CA ASN A 141 -8.46 -0.37 -1.08
C ASN A 141 -9.33 0.83 -0.74
N GLU A 142 -8.75 2.01 -0.84
CA GLU A 142 -9.40 3.25 -0.44
C GLU A 142 -10.12 3.91 -1.62
N THR A 143 -11.23 4.57 -1.36
CA THR A 143 -11.92 5.40 -2.37
C THR A 143 -11.24 6.76 -2.45
N PHE A 144 -10.91 7.19 -3.67
CA PHE A 144 -10.34 8.51 -3.95
C PHE A 144 -11.41 9.44 -4.53
N ASN A 145 -11.59 10.62 -3.95
CA ASN A 145 -12.68 11.54 -4.31
C ASN A 145 -12.22 12.84 -4.99
N ALA A 146 -10.94 13.08 -5.13
CA ALA A 146 -10.35 14.22 -5.86
C ALA A 146 -10.86 15.64 -5.45
N ASN A 147 -11.21 15.83 -4.17
CA ASN A 147 -11.68 17.12 -3.64
C ASN A 147 -10.53 18.07 -3.31
#